data_0a7df2acc36c157cf523f3660a0a65e2
#
_entry.id   0a7df2acc36c157cf523f3660a0a65e2
#
_cell.length_a   1.000
_cell.length_b   1.000
_cell.length_c   1.000
_cell.angle_alpha   90.00
_cell.angle_beta   90.00
_cell.angle_gamma   90.00
#
_symmetry.space_group_name_H-M   'P 1'
#
loop_
_entity.id
_entity.type
_entity.pdbx_description
1 polymer ?
#
loop_
_entity_poly.entity_id
_entity_poly.type
_entity_poly.pdbx_seq_one_letter_code
_entity_poly.pdbx_strand_id
1 'polypeptide(L)'
;MKVTIVGTGYVGLVTGTCLASRGHRVACVDSDAHRVATIARGAPPFHEPGLTELLGSALRDGRLTVGAALEEAVADSDVSMLAVGTPSREGRIDLSAVEAAATAVGRALGRREEYHVVVVKSTVVAGTTDTVVRRALEAGSGRPAGAFGLCMNPEFLREGSAVADFMRPDRIVVGCWDARSAAVLDELYRGFDCPRIVTSLRNAEMIKYAANALLATLVSYSNQVAALCEAMPGLDEETVMTGVHLDRRLTPVDGAAGPAGIVTYLRAGVGFGGSCLPKDVDALRGLAAERGVATPLLDAVMAVNRQRAGQVVTNLGAALGGLAGRVIAVLGLAFKPGTDDVRDSPAVALIQGLLAAGASVQAYDPLVRAVPALGGQVALPPAPEAALAGADAVVIATACPEFRSLDWQACARAMRQRVILDGRNALRGVPLPEGITYLRIGLGAPAG
;
A
#
# COMPACT_ATOMS: atom_id res chain seq x y z
N MET A 1 14.44 25.25 -0.45
CA MET A 1 14.60 24.94 -1.88
C MET A 1 13.26 25.06 -2.58
N LYS A 2 13.26 25.20 -3.92
CA LYS A 2 12.08 25.13 -4.76
C LYS A 2 12.00 23.73 -5.39
N VAL A 3 10.86 23.08 -5.28
CA VAL A 3 10.66 21.69 -5.73
C VAL A 3 9.43 21.59 -6.61
N THR A 4 9.56 20.93 -7.75
CA THR A 4 8.43 20.55 -8.60
C THR A 4 8.11 19.07 -8.37
N ILE A 5 6.85 18.77 -8.07
CA ILE A 5 6.34 17.39 -8.00
C ILE A 5 5.52 17.12 -9.27
N VAL A 6 5.95 16.14 -10.05
CA VAL A 6 5.26 15.74 -11.29
C VAL A 6 4.42 14.49 -11.02
N GLY A 7 3.11 14.65 -11.02
CA GLY A 7 2.14 13.66 -10.61
C GLY A 7 1.68 13.89 -9.15
N THR A 8 0.38 14.09 -8.97
CA THR A 8 -0.27 14.34 -7.68
C THR A 8 -1.13 13.15 -7.22
N GLY A 9 -0.68 11.94 -7.55
CA GLY A 9 -1.17 10.73 -6.93
C GLY A 9 -0.79 10.66 -5.44
N TYR A 10 -0.99 9.51 -4.81
CA TYR A 10 -0.75 9.33 -3.39
C TYR A 10 0.66 9.78 -2.97
N VAL A 11 1.69 9.23 -3.61
CA VAL A 11 3.11 9.51 -3.28
C VAL A 11 3.45 10.98 -3.53
N GLY A 12 3.03 11.51 -4.68
CA GLY A 12 3.40 12.88 -5.07
C GLY A 12 2.75 13.93 -4.18
N LEU A 13 1.45 13.81 -3.88
CA LEU A 13 0.74 14.77 -3.04
C LEU A 13 1.23 14.75 -1.60
N VAL A 14 1.42 13.56 -1.01
CA VAL A 14 1.98 13.44 0.35
C VAL A 14 3.39 14.02 0.40
N THR A 15 4.26 13.65 -0.54
CA THR A 15 5.64 14.16 -0.60
C THR A 15 5.66 15.68 -0.73
N GLY A 16 4.88 16.25 -1.67
CA GLY A 16 4.84 17.68 -1.91
C GLY A 16 4.32 18.47 -0.71
N THR A 17 3.23 17.99 -0.10
CA THR A 17 2.62 18.62 1.09
C THR A 17 3.58 18.59 2.28
N CYS A 18 4.23 17.45 2.54
CA CYS A 18 5.17 17.32 3.64
C CYS A 18 6.45 18.17 3.42
N LEU A 19 6.99 18.23 2.20
CA LEU A 19 8.11 19.12 1.87
C LEU A 19 7.72 20.59 2.07
N ALA A 20 6.52 21.00 1.65
CA ALA A 20 6.02 22.35 1.87
C ALA A 20 5.90 22.68 3.37
N SER A 21 5.42 21.76 4.20
CA SER A 21 5.35 21.92 5.65
C SER A 21 6.74 22.03 6.31
N ARG A 22 7.77 21.47 5.67
CA ARG A 22 9.18 21.57 6.09
C ARG A 22 9.87 22.86 5.60
N GLY A 23 9.16 23.76 4.96
CA GLY A 23 9.66 25.07 4.56
C GLY A 23 10.16 25.19 3.13
N HIS A 24 10.01 24.14 2.30
CA HIS A 24 10.29 24.22 0.87
C HIS A 24 9.14 24.94 0.14
N ARG A 25 9.43 25.53 -1.03
CA ARG A 25 8.42 25.99 -1.98
C ARG A 25 8.15 24.86 -2.96
N VAL A 26 6.90 24.42 -3.06
CA VAL A 26 6.55 23.23 -3.83
C VAL A 26 5.50 23.58 -4.88
N ALA A 27 5.79 23.24 -6.14
CA ALA A 27 4.83 23.26 -7.23
C ALA A 27 4.42 21.81 -7.54
N CYS A 28 3.16 21.47 -7.28
CA CYS A 28 2.57 20.18 -7.66
C CYS A 28 1.94 20.29 -9.04
N VAL A 29 2.33 19.46 -9.99
CA VAL A 29 1.86 19.45 -11.36
C VAL A 29 1.21 18.12 -11.70
N ASP A 30 0.01 18.16 -12.28
CA ASP A 30 -0.68 16.97 -12.78
C ASP A 30 -1.41 17.29 -14.09
N SER A 31 -1.54 16.27 -14.95
CA SER A 31 -2.30 16.35 -16.20
C SER A 31 -3.81 16.21 -16.02
N ASP A 32 -4.27 15.71 -14.88
CA ASP A 32 -5.68 15.55 -14.54
C ASP A 32 -6.23 16.87 -13.98
N ALA A 33 -6.94 17.62 -14.81
CA ALA A 33 -7.53 18.91 -14.45
C ALA A 33 -8.52 18.83 -13.29
N HIS A 34 -9.26 17.71 -13.14
CA HIS A 34 -10.19 17.52 -12.03
C HIS A 34 -9.42 17.33 -10.71
N ARG A 35 -8.34 16.56 -10.73
CA ARG A 35 -7.46 16.35 -9.57
C ARG A 35 -6.79 17.66 -9.17
N VAL A 36 -6.23 18.41 -10.13
CA VAL A 36 -5.65 19.75 -9.91
C VAL A 36 -6.66 20.66 -9.21
N ALA A 37 -7.88 20.78 -9.77
CA ALA A 37 -8.93 21.63 -9.20
C ALA A 37 -9.36 21.18 -7.79
N THR A 38 -9.39 19.89 -7.52
CA THR A 38 -9.77 19.35 -6.21
C THR A 38 -8.71 19.66 -5.16
N ILE A 39 -7.44 19.41 -5.48
CA ILE A 39 -6.30 19.67 -4.57
C ILE A 39 -6.14 21.18 -4.33
N ALA A 40 -6.32 22.03 -5.36
CA ALA A 40 -6.23 23.48 -5.24
C ALA A 40 -7.28 24.07 -4.26
N ARG A 41 -8.40 23.37 -4.04
CA ARG A 41 -9.39 23.71 -3.01
C ARG A 41 -9.06 23.19 -1.61
N GLY A 42 -7.92 22.54 -1.43
CA GLY A 42 -7.47 21.94 -0.15
C GLY A 42 -8.08 20.57 0.14
N ALA A 43 -8.66 19.90 -0.85
CA ALA A 43 -9.26 18.57 -0.71
C ALA A 43 -8.35 17.51 -1.34
N PRO A 44 -7.72 16.60 -0.55
CA PRO A 44 -7.01 15.46 -1.10
C PRO A 44 -7.98 14.48 -1.80
N PRO A 45 -7.59 13.88 -2.96
CA PRO A 45 -8.46 12.95 -3.68
C PRO A 45 -8.49 11.53 -3.09
N PHE A 46 -7.93 11.33 -1.90
CA PHE A 46 -7.88 10.06 -1.14
C PHE A 46 -7.81 10.35 0.36
N HIS A 47 -8.15 9.37 1.16
CA HIS A 47 -8.07 9.49 2.62
C HIS A 47 -6.64 9.23 3.13
N GLU A 48 -6.10 10.22 3.87
CA GLU A 48 -4.82 10.08 4.60
C GLU A 48 -4.83 10.98 5.83
N PRO A 49 -4.65 10.41 7.05
CA PRO A 49 -4.65 11.18 8.30
C PRO A 49 -3.64 12.33 8.29
N GLY A 50 -4.11 13.53 8.63
CA GLY A 50 -3.28 14.74 8.73
C GLY A 50 -2.96 15.43 7.39
N LEU A 51 -3.28 14.81 6.25
CA LEU A 51 -2.95 15.38 4.94
C LEU A 51 -3.80 16.62 4.63
N THR A 52 -5.09 16.60 4.94
CA THR A 52 -6.01 17.71 4.64
C THR A 52 -5.58 18.99 5.35
N GLU A 53 -5.24 18.89 6.63
CA GLU A 53 -4.81 20.02 7.45
C GLU A 53 -3.48 20.60 6.95
N LEU A 54 -2.50 19.73 6.66
CA LEU A 54 -1.20 20.16 6.14
C LEU A 54 -1.31 20.79 4.76
N LEU A 55 -2.09 20.18 3.86
CA LEU A 55 -2.34 20.70 2.52
C LEU A 55 -2.99 22.10 2.59
N GLY A 56 -4.05 22.21 3.39
CA GLY A 56 -4.75 23.50 3.58
C GLY A 56 -3.82 24.60 4.13
N SER A 57 -2.94 24.28 5.08
CA SER A 57 -1.95 25.22 5.58
C SER A 57 -0.93 25.60 4.50
N ALA A 58 -0.34 24.62 3.81
CA ALA A 58 0.67 24.88 2.78
C ALA A 58 0.16 25.73 1.61
N LEU A 59 -1.12 25.55 1.22
CA LEU A 59 -1.79 26.37 0.21
C LEU A 59 -2.00 27.82 0.68
N ARG A 60 -2.53 28.00 1.90
CA ARG A 60 -2.75 29.36 2.47
C ARG A 60 -1.46 30.13 2.66
N ASP A 61 -0.39 29.45 3.06
CA ASP A 61 0.93 30.04 3.29
C ASP A 61 1.67 30.33 1.95
N GLY A 62 1.12 29.95 0.81
CA GLY A 62 1.75 30.08 -0.51
C GLY A 62 3.01 29.23 -0.67
N ARG A 63 3.21 28.21 0.19
CA ARG A 63 4.34 27.29 0.11
C ARG A 63 4.10 26.13 -0.84
N LEU A 64 2.83 25.83 -1.12
CA LEU A 64 2.43 24.83 -2.11
C LEU A 64 1.50 25.47 -3.13
N THR A 65 1.77 25.22 -4.40
CA THR A 65 0.90 25.55 -5.52
C THR A 65 0.54 24.29 -6.29
N VAL A 66 -0.62 24.30 -6.96
CA VAL A 66 -1.08 23.16 -7.76
C VAL A 66 -1.50 23.67 -9.14
N GLY A 67 -1.04 23.00 -10.19
CA GLY A 67 -1.33 23.43 -11.56
C GLY A 67 -1.00 22.38 -12.61
N ALA A 68 -1.13 22.74 -13.88
CA ALA A 68 -0.79 21.92 -15.04
C ALA A 68 0.43 22.43 -15.82
N ALA A 69 0.96 23.62 -15.49
CA ALA A 69 2.05 24.27 -16.20
C ALA A 69 3.42 23.71 -15.80
N LEU A 70 3.76 22.51 -16.35
CA LEU A 70 4.98 21.80 -16.02
C LEU A 70 6.25 22.59 -16.38
N GLU A 71 6.32 23.17 -17.56
CA GLU A 71 7.51 23.88 -18.03
C GLU A 71 7.86 25.07 -17.12
N GLU A 72 6.85 25.84 -16.71
CA GLU A 72 7.01 26.98 -15.81
C GLU A 72 7.45 26.53 -14.41
N ALA A 73 6.83 25.44 -13.88
CA ALA A 73 7.20 24.90 -12.59
C ALA A 73 8.66 24.41 -12.56
N VAL A 74 9.10 23.68 -13.60
CA VAL A 74 10.49 23.20 -13.73
C VAL A 74 11.45 24.38 -13.89
N ALA A 75 11.08 25.41 -14.66
CA ALA A 75 11.92 26.60 -14.85
C ALA A 75 12.19 27.35 -13.53
N ASP A 76 11.23 27.37 -12.61
CA ASP A 76 11.35 28.06 -11.28
C ASP A 76 11.80 27.12 -10.14
N SER A 77 12.25 25.90 -10.40
CA SER A 77 12.62 24.95 -9.33
C SER A 77 14.06 24.48 -9.38
N ASP A 78 14.59 24.03 -8.25
CA ASP A 78 15.93 23.44 -8.11
C ASP A 78 15.91 21.93 -8.38
N VAL A 79 14.75 21.31 -8.07
CA VAL A 79 14.55 19.85 -8.10
C VAL A 79 13.19 19.54 -8.71
N SER A 80 13.12 18.58 -9.62
CA SER A 80 11.87 17.99 -10.10
C SER A 80 11.78 16.52 -9.68
N MET A 81 10.68 16.15 -9.01
CA MET A 81 10.42 14.77 -8.59
C MET A 81 9.34 14.14 -9.46
N LEU A 82 9.67 13.04 -10.15
CA LEU A 82 8.73 12.24 -10.91
C LEU A 82 8.01 11.28 -9.97
N ALA A 83 6.74 11.54 -9.69
CA ALA A 83 5.88 10.78 -8.79
C ALA A 83 4.60 10.27 -9.49
N VAL A 84 4.73 9.92 -10.76
CA VAL A 84 3.65 9.40 -11.60
C VAL A 84 3.41 7.91 -11.37
N GLY A 85 2.21 7.42 -11.70
CA GLY A 85 1.83 6.02 -11.52
C GLY A 85 2.66 5.07 -12.39
N THR A 86 2.95 3.88 -11.84
CA THR A 86 3.66 2.78 -12.50
C THR A 86 2.85 1.49 -12.35
N PRO A 87 1.71 1.36 -13.06
CA PRO A 87 0.90 0.16 -12.97
C PRO A 87 1.65 -1.05 -13.52
N SER A 88 1.33 -2.25 -13.02
CA SER A 88 1.85 -3.50 -13.56
C SER A 88 0.81 -4.15 -14.46
N ARG A 89 1.27 -4.70 -15.59
CA ARG A 89 0.48 -5.53 -16.49
C ARG A 89 1.27 -6.80 -16.78
N GLU A 90 0.70 -7.95 -16.46
CA GLU A 90 1.32 -9.26 -16.71
C GLU A 90 2.76 -9.39 -16.16
N GLY A 91 2.99 -8.87 -14.95
CA GLY A 91 4.30 -8.90 -14.29
C GLY A 91 5.31 -7.87 -14.83
N ARG A 92 4.91 -6.97 -15.72
CA ARG A 92 5.76 -5.88 -16.24
C ARG A 92 5.23 -4.53 -15.78
N ILE A 93 6.14 -3.67 -15.37
CA ILE A 93 5.82 -2.29 -15.02
C ILE A 93 5.62 -1.48 -16.31
N ASP A 94 4.49 -0.80 -16.41
CA ASP A 94 4.24 0.19 -17.45
C ASP A 94 4.95 1.49 -17.09
N LEU A 95 6.00 1.81 -17.85
CA LEU A 95 6.84 2.98 -17.66
C LEU A 95 6.42 4.18 -18.52
N SER A 96 5.36 4.05 -19.31
CA SER A 96 4.94 5.09 -20.27
C SER A 96 4.72 6.46 -19.62
N ALA A 97 4.08 6.50 -18.45
CA ALA A 97 3.88 7.75 -17.72
C ALA A 97 5.19 8.34 -17.19
N VAL A 98 6.13 7.50 -16.75
CA VAL A 98 7.46 7.94 -16.28
C VAL A 98 8.27 8.51 -17.44
N GLU A 99 8.29 7.83 -18.58
CA GLU A 99 8.99 8.27 -19.80
C GLU A 99 8.41 9.58 -20.34
N ALA A 100 7.08 9.70 -20.41
CA ALA A 100 6.41 10.92 -20.82
C ALA A 100 6.72 12.10 -19.90
N ALA A 101 6.67 11.88 -18.57
CA ALA A 101 7.01 12.91 -17.58
C ALA A 101 8.49 13.32 -17.68
N ALA A 102 9.40 12.35 -17.81
CA ALA A 102 10.83 12.62 -18.00
C ALA A 102 11.10 13.41 -19.29
N THR A 103 10.45 13.05 -20.40
CA THR A 103 10.56 13.78 -21.67
C THR A 103 10.09 15.22 -21.54
N ALA A 104 8.95 15.44 -20.86
CA ALA A 104 8.40 16.78 -20.65
C ALA A 104 9.29 17.64 -19.75
N VAL A 105 9.82 17.06 -18.66
CA VAL A 105 10.84 17.73 -17.82
C VAL A 105 12.09 18.02 -18.62
N GLY A 106 12.56 17.07 -19.45
CA GLY A 106 13.69 17.27 -20.32
C GLY A 106 13.52 18.50 -21.25
N ARG A 107 12.36 18.69 -21.88
CA ARG A 107 12.07 19.86 -22.72
C ARG A 107 12.19 21.18 -21.94
N ALA A 108 11.72 21.21 -20.71
CA ALA A 108 11.87 22.39 -19.86
C ALA A 108 13.36 22.66 -19.52
N LEU A 109 14.13 21.59 -19.24
CA LEU A 109 15.56 21.68 -18.98
C LEU A 109 16.38 22.16 -20.19
N GLY A 110 15.94 21.85 -21.42
CA GLY A 110 16.59 22.32 -22.65
C GLY A 110 16.59 23.85 -22.81
N ARG A 111 15.70 24.55 -22.10
CA ARG A 111 15.58 26.03 -22.10
C ARG A 111 16.25 26.68 -20.89
N ARG A 112 16.96 25.91 -20.09
CA ARG A 112 17.52 26.32 -18.81
C ARG A 112 19.04 26.17 -18.80
N GLU A 113 19.77 27.14 -18.25
CA GLU A 113 21.23 27.07 -18.15
C GLU A 113 21.68 26.53 -16.78
N GLU A 114 20.91 26.83 -15.72
CA GLU A 114 21.27 26.42 -14.36
C GLU A 114 21.13 24.90 -14.18
N TYR A 115 21.95 24.41 -13.28
CA TYR A 115 21.91 22.99 -12.91
C TYR A 115 20.60 22.65 -12.18
N HIS A 116 19.97 21.58 -12.59
CA HIS A 116 18.72 21.11 -12.04
C HIS A 116 18.80 19.60 -11.77
N VAL A 117 18.21 19.14 -10.68
CA VAL A 117 18.20 17.70 -10.34
C VAL A 117 16.83 17.10 -10.62
N VAL A 118 16.81 16.02 -11.41
CA VAL A 118 15.61 15.22 -11.63
C VAL A 118 15.67 14.00 -10.74
N VAL A 119 14.62 13.77 -9.99
CA VAL A 119 14.51 12.68 -9.03
C VAL A 119 13.38 11.75 -9.44
N VAL A 120 13.64 10.48 -9.61
CA VAL A 120 12.59 9.46 -9.76
C VAL A 120 12.11 9.06 -8.36
N LYS A 121 10.87 9.37 -8.05
CA LYS A 121 10.18 9.00 -6.80
C LYS A 121 9.26 7.80 -7.02
N SER A 122 8.74 7.64 -8.24
CA SER A 122 7.94 6.48 -8.66
C SER A 122 8.70 5.18 -8.43
N THR A 123 8.00 4.14 -8.01
CA THR A 123 8.58 2.79 -7.87
C THR A 123 8.80 2.19 -9.25
N VAL A 124 10.05 2.03 -9.63
CA VAL A 124 10.49 1.50 -10.93
C VAL A 124 11.50 0.38 -10.77
N VAL A 125 11.54 -0.57 -11.70
CA VAL A 125 12.46 -1.70 -11.65
C VAL A 125 13.91 -1.27 -11.87
N ALA A 126 14.86 -2.04 -11.30
CA ALA A 126 16.28 -1.72 -11.34
C ALA A 126 16.82 -1.56 -12.77
N GLY A 127 17.43 -0.40 -13.02
CA GLY A 127 17.93 0.00 -14.32
C GLY A 127 17.03 0.98 -15.08
N THR A 128 15.84 1.31 -14.58
CA THR A 128 14.92 2.25 -15.24
C THR A 128 15.46 3.67 -15.25
N THR A 129 15.94 4.15 -14.10
CA THR A 129 16.39 5.55 -13.96
C THR A 129 17.59 5.85 -14.84
N ASP A 130 18.59 4.96 -14.88
CA ASP A 130 19.83 5.15 -15.66
C ASP A 130 19.71 4.76 -17.14
N THR A 131 18.55 4.26 -17.59
CA THR A 131 18.29 3.94 -18.99
C THR A 131 17.09 4.71 -19.54
N VAL A 132 15.86 4.33 -19.19
CA VAL A 132 14.63 4.92 -19.74
C VAL A 132 14.52 6.41 -19.39
N VAL A 133 14.62 6.74 -18.09
CA VAL A 133 14.47 8.14 -17.63
C VAL A 133 15.61 9.00 -18.17
N ARG A 134 16.86 8.53 -18.07
CA ARG A 134 18.02 9.25 -18.60
C ARG A 134 17.85 9.57 -20.08
N ARG A 135 17.54 8.56 -20.91
CA ARG A 135 17.35 8.74 -22.35
C ARG A 135 16.21 9.73 -22.67
N ALA A 136 15.10 9.65 -21.94
CA ALA A 136 13.96 10.57 -22.11
C ALA A 136 14.35 12.02 -21.78
N LEU A 137 15.11 12.24 -20.71
CA LEU A 137 15.66 13.54 -20.34
C LEU A 137 16.65 14.08 -21.35
N GLU A 138 17.59 13.26 -21.82
CA GLU A 138 18.58 13.59 -22.86
C GLU A 138 17.89 13.97 -24.17
N ALA A 139 16.93 13.16 -24.62
CA ALA A 139 16.16 13.43 -25.84
C ALA A 139 15.32 14.70 -25.74
N GLY A 140 14.67 14.91 -24.58
CA GLY A 140 13.85 16.12 -24.36
C GLY A 140 14.67 17.40 -24.25
N SER A 141 15.83 17.34 -23.56
CA SER A 141 16.65 18.53 -23.29
C SER A 141 17.69 18.84 -24.37
N GLY A 142 18.03 17.88 -25.22
CA GLY A 142 19.18 17.99 -26.13
C GLY A 142 20.54 18.05 -25.40
N ARG A 143 20.59 17.67 -24.11
CA ARG A 143 21.77 17.78 -23.24
C ARG A 143 22.16 16.40 -22.70
N PRO A 144 23.46 16.07 -22.61
CA PRO A 144 23.89 14.79 -22.05
C PRO A 144 23.69 14.71 -20.55
N ALA A 145 23.69 13.49 -20.03
CA ALA A 145 23.76 13.23 -18.58
C ALA A 145 25.00 13.91 -17.97
N GLY A 146 24.86 14.50 -16.79
CA GLY A 146 25.88 15.36 -16.14
C GLY A 146 25.68 16.86 -16.38
N ALA A 147 24.99 17.26 -17.47
CA ALA A 147 24.53 18.63 -17.62
C ALA A 147 23.31 18.95 -16.70
N PHE A 148 22.63 17.92 -16.28
CA PHE A 148 21.62 17.90 -15.22
C PHE A 148 21.90 16.76 -14.25
N GLY A 149 21.41 16.88 -13.01
CA GLY A 149 21.49 15.81 -12.01
C GLY A 149 20.39 14.78 -12.18
N LEU A 150 20.68 13.54 -11.85
CA LEU A 150 19.73 12.43 -11.90
C LEU A 150 19.83 11.60 -10.61
N CYS A 151 18.71 11.43 -9.94
CA CYS A 151 18.61 10.64 -8.72
C CYS A 151 17.41 9.68 -8.74
N MET A 152 17.53 8.60 -7.97
CA MET A 152 16.43 7.74 -7.55
C MET A 152 16.23 7.88 -6.05
N ASN A 153 15.04 8.25 -5.62
CA ASN A 153 14.70 8.38 -4.21
C ASN A 153 13.38 7.62 -3.93
N PRO A 154 13.46 6.30 -3.71
CA PRO A 154 12.26 5.51 -3.44
C PRO A 154 11.56 5.99 -2.18
N GLU A 155 10.25 5.80 -2.14
CA GLU A 155 9.42 6.06 -0.98
C GLU A 155 9.22 4.77 -0.16
N PHE A 156 8.94 4.91 1.14
CA PHE A 156 8.59 3.81 2.05
C PHE A 156 7.32 4.17 2.85
N LEU A 157 6.43 4.91 2.20
CA LEU A 157 5.18 5.39 2.78
C LEU A 157 4.17 4.23 2.90
N ARG A 158 3.44 4.22 4.00
CA ARG A 158 2.33 3.28 4.21
C ARG A 158 1.03 4.07 4.18
N GLU A 159 0.11 3.72 3.30
CA GLU A 159 -1.22 4.34 3.26
C GLU A 159 -1.88 4.30 4.65
N GLY A 160 -2.53 5.41 5.04
CA GLY A 160 -3.08 5.59 6.39
C GLY A 160 -2.08 6.01 7.47
N SER A 161 -0.78 6.12 7.14
CA SER A 161 0.26 6.68 8.00
C SER A 161 1.37 7.41 7.22
N ALA A 162 1.14 7.71 5.95
CA ALA A 162 2.16 8.21 5.03
C ALA A 162 2.69 9.60 5.42
N VAL A 163 1.84 10.47 5.96
CA VAL A 163 2.28 11.76 6.50
C VAL A 163 3.25 11.55 7.66
N ALA A 164 2.92 10.66 8.60
CA ALA A 164 3.79 10.34 9.73
C ALA A 164 5.09 9.66 9.28
N ASP A 165 5.02 8.73 8.34
CA ASP A 165 6.16 8.03 7.78
C ASP A 165 7.10 8.97 7.02
N PHE A 166 6.55 9.99 6.31
CA PHE A 166 7.37 11.00 5.64
C PHE A 166 8.05 11.95 6.64
N MET A 167 7.30 12.41 7.65
CA MET A 167 7.81 13.38 8.63
C MET A 167 8.85 12.79 9.58
N ARG A 168 8.78 11.48 9.85
CA ARG A 168 9.70 10.70 10.69
C ARG A 168 10.05 9.39 10.00
N PRO A 169 10.84 9.43 8.91
CA PRO A 169 11.15 8.25 8.15
C PRO A 169 12.14 7.34 8.90
N ASP A 170 11.96 6.02 8.76
CA ASP A 170 12.92 5.03 9.27
C ASP A 170 14.28 5.16 8.59
N ARG A 171 14.29 5.59 7.34
CA ARG A 171 15.48 5.80 6.51
C ARG A 171 15.16 6.62 5.27
N ILE A 172 16.17 7.29 4.73
CA ILE A 172 16.13 7.93 3.40
C ILE A 172 17.16 7.25 2.50
N VAL A 173 16.71 6.73 1.35
CA VAL A 173 17.58 6.11 0.33
C VAL A 173 17.67 7.03 -0.86
N VAL A 174 18.89 7.34 -1.30
CA VAL A 174 19.17 8.20 -2.44
C VAL A 174 20.17 7.52 -3.35
N GLY A 175 19.72 7.09 -4.52
CA GLY A 175 20.58 6.69 -5.62
C GLY A 175 20.96 7.91 -6.43
N CYS A 176 22.25 8.13 -6.70
CA CYS A 176 22.71 9.31 -7.43
C CYS A 176 23.56 8.94 -8.63
N TRP A 177 23.43 9.74 -9.71
CA TRP A 177 24.31 9.65 -10.87
C TRP A 177 25.70 10.18 -10.56
N ASP A 178 25.79 11.27 -9.80
CA ASP A 178 27.03 11.96 -9.43
C ASP A 178 26.97 12.58 -8.02
N ALA A 179 28.12 13.03 -7.53
CA ALA A 179 28.24 13.65 -6.21
C ALA A 179 27.51 15.00 -6.09
N ARG A 180 27.36 15.74 -7.18
CA ARG A 180 26.64 17.02 -7.18
C ARG A 180 25.15 16.82 -6.96
N SER A 181 24.56 15.82 -7.62
CA SER A 181 23.17 15.42 -7.40
C SER A 181 22.95 14.94 -5.96
N ALA A 182 23.89 14.16 -5.41
CA ALA A 182 23.81 13.70 -4.04
C ALA A 182 23.78 14.85 -3.03
N ALA A 183 24.62 15.87 -3.23
CA ALA A 183 24.68 17.05 -2.35
C ALA A 183 23.35 17.85 -2.37
N VAL A 184 22.68 17.95 -3.52
CA VAL A 184 21.36 18.61 -3.62
C VAL A 184 20.30 17.85 -2.84
N LEU A 185 20.28 16.51 -2.93
CA LEU A 185 19.34 15.70 -2.15
C LEU A 185 19.66 15.70 -0.65
N ASP A 186 20.94 15.79 -0.28
CA ASP A 186 21.32 15.92 1.12
C ASP A 186 20.80 17.25 1.71
N GLU A 187 20.90 18.35 0.94
CA GLU A 187 20.31 19.64 1.32
C GLU A 187 18.77 19.58 1.42
N LEU A 188 18.11 18.94 0.46
CA LEU A 188 16.65 18.79 0.44
C LEU A 188 16.14 18.08 1.70
N TYR A 189 16.85 17.05 2.14
CA TYR A 189 16.51 16.25 3.32
C TYR A 189 17.23 16.70 4.60
N ARG A 190 17.81 17.91 4.60
CA ARG A 190 18.42 18.48 5.82
C ARG A 190 17.38 18.57 6.95
N GLY A 191 17.75 18.18 8.14
CA GLY A 191 16.89 18.21 9.33
C GLY A 191 15.94 17.00 9.48
N PHE A 192 16.08 15.96 8.65
CA PHE A 192 15.50 14.66 8.94
C PHE A 192 16.48 13.85 9.80
N ASP A 193 16.00 13.40 10.96
CA ASP A 193 16.78 12.57 11.89
C ASP A 193 16.52 11.08 11.62
N CYS A 194 17.25 10.55 10.64
CA CYS A 194 17.19 9.14 10.27
C CYS A 194 18.45 8.72 9.49
N PRO A 195 18.77 7.41 9.44
CA PRO A 195 19.81 6.89 8.58
C PRO A 195 19.61 7.29 7.10
N ARG A 196 20.70 7.72 6.46
CA ARG A 196 20.71 8.03 5.03
C ARG A 196 21.61 7.07 4.29
N ILE A 197 21.11 6.51 3.20
CA ILE A 197 21.85 5.59 2.32
C ILE A 197 22.02 6.30 0.99
N VAL A 198 23.26 6.71 0.69
CA VAL A 198 23.64 7.21 -0.64
C VAL A 198 24.29 6.07 -1.41
N THR A 199 23.76 5.77 -2.60
CA THR A 199 24.15 4.59 -3.37
C THR A 199 23.96 4.83 -4.88
N SER A 200 24.14 3.79 -5.70
CA SER A 200 23.84 3.86 -7.13
C SER A 200 22.33 3.90 -7.40
N LEU A 201 21.93 4.42 -8.56
CA LEU A 201 20.53 4.45 -9.00
C LEU A 201 19.88 3.07 -8.91
N ARG A 202 20.53 2.04 -9.44
CA ARG A 202 20.02 0.65 -9.47
C ARG A 202 19.88 0.04 -8.08
N ASN A 203 20.81 0.31 -7.18
CA ASN A 203 20.70 -0.16 -5.81
C ASN A 203 19.48 0.49 -5.10
N ALA A 204 19.27 1.79 -5.30
CA ALA A 204 18.13 2.48 -4.70
C ALA A 204 16.79 1.93 -5.23
N GLU A 205 16.69 1.63 -6.52
CA GLU A 205 15.55 0.96 -7.13
C GLU A 205 15.34 -0.43 -6.51
N MET A 206 16.39 -1.25 -6.44
CA MET A 206 16.32 -2.62 -5.92
C MET A 206 15.95 -2.66 -4.43
N ILE A 207 16.44 -1.74 -3.61
CA ILE A 207 16.11 -1.66 -2.17
C ILE A 207 14.60 -1.58 -1.96
N LYS A 208 13.87 -0.81 -2.77
CA LYS A 208 12.41 -0.70 -2.67
C LYS A 208 11.74 -2.05 -2.93
N TYR A 209 12.10 -2.70 -4.04
CA TYR A 209 11.51 -3.99 -4.42
C TYR A 209 11.85 -5.09 -3.41
N ALA A 210 13.11 -5.17 -2.98
CA ALA A 210 13.55 -6.15 -1.99
C ALA A 210 12.82 -5.98 -0.65
N ALA A 211 12.63 -4.73 -0.19
CA ALA A 211 11.88 -4.44 1.03
C ALA A 211 10.41 -4.92 0.92
N ASN A 212 9.72 -4.56 -0.17
CA ASN A 212 8.33 -4.96 -0.36
C ASN A 212 8.17 -6.48 -0.55
N ALA A 213 9.08 -7.12 -1.27
CA ALA A 213 9.08 -8.58 -1.44
C ALA A 213 9.33 -9.31 -0.12
N LEU A 214 10.20 -8.80 0.75
CA LEU A 214 10.41 -9.35 2.08
C LEU A 214 9.13 -9.29 2.92
N LEU A 215 8.45 -8.12 2.95
CA LEU A 215 7.21 -7.97 3.71
C LEU A 215 6.11 -8.92 3.20
N ALA A 216 5.96 -9.05 1.87
CA ALA A 216 5.03 -10.00 1.27
C ALA A 216 5.36 -11.46 1.64
N THR A 217 6.65 -11.78 1.70
CA THR A 217 7.13 -13.12 2.12
C THR A 217 6.75 -13.43 3.56
N LEU A 218 6.91 -12.48 4.48
CA LEU A 218 6.56 -12.66 5.89
C LEU A 218 5.05 -12.92 6.08
N VAL A 219 4.20 -12.17 5.37
CA VAL A 219 2.74 -12.40 5.39
C VAL A 219 2.40 -13.78 4.83
N SER A 220 3.00 -14.17 3.69
CA SER A 220 2.75 -15.49 3.09
C SER A 220 3.27 -16.63 3.98
N TYR A 221 4.42 -16.45 4.63
CA TYR A 221 4.93 -17.42 5.61
C TYR A 221 3.92 -17.66 6.73
N SER A 222 3.40 -16.60 7.35
CA SER A 222 2.40 -16.74 8.42
C SER A 222 1.11 -17.40 7.93
N ASN A 223 0.66 -17.05 6.72
CA ASN A 223 -0.50 -17.70 6.10
C ASN A 223 -0.26 -19.20 5.81
N GLN A 224 0.96 -19.59 5.46
CA GLN A 224 1.35 -20.98 5.28
C GLN A 224 1.29 -21.74 6.62
N VAL A 225 1.82 -21.13 7.70
CA VAL A 225 1.74 -21.72 9.07
C VAL A 225 0.28 -21.83 9.50
N ALA A 226 -0.54 -20.81 9.25
CA ALA A 226 -1.97 -20.85 9.57
C ALA A 226 -2.70 -21.99 8.86
N ALA A 227 -2.42 -22.20 7.58
CA ALA A 227 -3.01 -23.31 6.83
C ALA A 227 -2.64 -24.69 7.40
N LEU A 228 -1.41 -24.86 7.89
CA LEU A 228 -0.98 -26.07 8.60
C LEU A 228 -1.73 -26.24 9.91
N CYS A 229 -1.89 -25.17 10.70
CA CYS A 229 -2.63 -25.21 11.95
C CYS A 229 -4.11 -25.54 11.73
N GLU A 230 -4.74 -24.96 10.69
CA GLU A 230 -6.13 -25.27 10.32
C GLU A 230 -6.35 -26.73 9.96
N ALA A 231 -5.35 -27.38 9.37
CA ALA A 231 -5.40 -28.78 8.98
C ALA A 231 -5.15 -29.78 10.14
N MET A 232 -4.67 -29.30 11.28
CA MET A 232 -4.26 -30.13 12.41
C MET A 232 -5.07 -29.82 13.67
N PRO A 233 -5.87 -30.74 14.21
CA PRO A 233 -6.62 -30.54 15.45
C PRO A 233 -5.73 -30.08 16.61
N GLY A 234 -6.22 -29.17 17.44
CA GLY A 234 -5.55 -28.66 18.64
C GLY A 234 -4.47 -27.63 18.40
N LEU A 235 -4.15 -27.29 17.14
CA LEU A 235 -3.21 -26.20 16.85
C LEU A 235 -3.89 -24.83 16.77
N ASP A 236 -3.14 -23.83 17.20
CA ASP A 236 -3.51 -22.42 17.14
C ASP A 236 -2.32 -21.61 16.63
N GLU A 237 -2.41 -21.08 15.40
CA GLU A 237 -1.35 -20.30 14.75
C GLU A 237 -0.91 -19.12 15.59
N GLU A 238 -1.83 -18.46 16.26
CA GLU A 238 -1.48 -17.30 17.06
C GLU A 238 -0.60 -17.65 18.27
N THR A 239 -0.87 -18.79 18.93
CA THR A 239 -0.02 -19.31 19.97
C THR A 239 1.35 -19.71 19.42
N VAL A 240 1.38 -20.39 18.28
CA VAL A 240 2.61 -20.76 17.57
C VAL A 240 3.43 -19.53 17.21
N MET A 241 2.80 -18.55 16.54
CA MET A 241 3.51 -17.34 16.11
C MET A 241 3.89 -16.44 17.29
N THR A 242 3.14 -16.43 18.38
CA THR A 242 3.57 -15.75 19.62
C THR A 242 4.89 -16.31 20.12
N GLY A 243 5.04 -17.63 20.13
CA GLY A 243 6.31 -18.29 20.49
C GLY A 243 7.45 -17.88 19.52
N VAL A 244 7.17 -17.85 18.22
CA VAL A 244 8.14 -17.40 17.21
C VAL A 244 8.54 -15.93 17.42
N HIS A 245 7.56 -15.06 17.72
CA HIS A 245 7.81 -13.64 17.92
C HIS A 245 8.66 -13.32 19.16
N LEU A 246 8.68 -14.20 20.15
CA LEU A 246 9.52 -14.06 21.35
C LEU A 246 11.01 -14.33 21.09
N ASP A 247 11.37 -14.82 19.90
CA ASP A 247 12.78 -14.95 19.52
C ASP A 247 13.45 -13.56 19.50
N ARG A 248 14.55 -13.41 20.26
CA ARG A 248 15.29 -12.15 20.36
C ARG A 248 15.84 -11.63 19.04
N ARG A 249 15.97 -12.47 18.03
CA ARG A 249 16.35 -12.08 16.67
C ARG A 249 15.23 -11.28 15.95
N LEU A 250 13.98 -11.46 16.38
CA LEU A 250 12.80 -10.78 15.83
C LEU A 250 12.29 -9.64 16.72
N THR A 251 12.61 -9.67 17.99
CA THR A 251 12.18 -8.68 18.98
C THR A 251 13.40 -7.96 19.55
N PRO A 252 13.54 -6.62 19.39
CA PRO A 252 14.64 -5.85 19.98
C PRO A 252 14.66 -6.00 21.49
N VAL A 253 15.88 -6.17 22.06
CA VAL A 253 16.08 -6.38 23.51
C VAL A 253 16.15 -5.04 24.27
N ASP A 254 16.37 -3.93 23.58
CA ASP A 254 16.67 -2.64 24.17
C ASP A 254 15.41 -1.80 24.39
N GLY A 255 14.64 -2.11 25.46
CA GLY A 255 13.74 -1.16 26.13
C GLY A 255 12.63 -0.48 25.29
N ALA A 256 12.56 -0.71 24.01
CA ALA A 256 11.43 -0.26 23.19
C ALA A 256 10.17 -1.03 23.59
N ALA A 257 9.18 -0.34 24.11
CA ALA A 257 7.91 -0.93 24.50
C ALA A 257 7.20 -1.46 23.25
N GLY A 258 7.18 -2.78 23.08
CA GLY A 258 6.43 -3.47 22.04
C GLY A 258 7.27 -4.30 21.06
N PRO A 259 6.63 -5.18 20.28
CA PRO A 259 7.29 -5.98 19.27
C PRO A 259 7.85 -5.10 18.13
N ALA A 260 8.97 -5.50 17.52
CA ALA A 260 9.51 -4.86 16.34
C ALA A 260 8.44 -4.71 15.25
N GLY A 261 8.44 -3.60 14.54
CA GLY A 261 7.45 -3.32 13.48
C GLY A 261 7.33 -4.44 12.45
N ILE A 262 8.42 -5.18 12.18
CA ILE A 262 8.44 -6.34 11.26
C ILE A 262 7.51 -7.48 11.72
N VAL A 263 7.32 -7.67 13.01
CA VAL A 263 6.44 -8.70 13.59
C VAL A 263 4.97 -8.48 13.20
N THR A 264 4.59 -7.24 12.88
CA THR A 264 3.24 -6.95 12.40
C THR A 264 2.93 -7.59 11.04
N TYR A 265 3.96 -7.91 10.25
CA TYR A 265 3.85 -8.64 8.98
C TYR A 265 3.93 -10.16 9.16
N LEU A 266 4.34 -10.66 10.33
CA LEU A 266 4.33 -12.06 10.70
C LEU A 266 3.00 -12.44 11.37
N ARG A 267 1.89 -12.11 10.72
CA ARG A 267 0.53 -12.45 11.15
C ARG A 267 -0.28 -13.00 9.99
N ALA A 268 -0.98 -14.08 10.25
CA ALA A 268 -1.87 -14.68 9.28
C ALA A 268 -3.16 -13.84 9.09
N GLY A 269 -3.81 -14.04 7.96
CA GLY A 269 -5.07 -13.41 7.61
C GLY A 269 -5.59 -13.87 6.25
N VAL A 270 -6.47 -13.07 5.65
CA VAL A 270 -7.05 -13.35 4.32
C VAL A 270 -6.09 -13.07 3.15
N GLY A 271 -4.84 -12.70 3.43
CA GLY A 271 -3.82 -12.35 2.44
C GLY A 271 -3.39 -10.88 2.50
N PHE A 272 -2.45 -10.51 1.63
CA PHE A 272 -2.02 -9.12 1.40
C PHE A 272 -2.55 -8.59 0.07
N GLY A 273 -2.71 -7.28 0.00
CA GLY A 273 -3.21 -6.55 -1.17
C GLY A 273 -2.63 -5.14 -1.23
N GLY A 274 -3.41 -4.23 -1.80
CA GLY A 274 -3.02 -2.84 -2.03
C GLY A 274 -2.21 -2.66 -3.30
N SER A 275 -1.96 -1.42 -3.65
CA SER A 275 -1.28 -1.02 -4.88
C SER A 275 0.21 -1.37 -4.93
N CYS A 276 0.80 -1.87 -3.84
CA CYS A 276 2.26 -2.02 -3.72
C CYS A 276 2.70 -3.47 -3.68
N LEU A 277 2.34 -4.25 -2.64
CA LEU A 277 2.94 -5.57 -2.43
C LEU A 277 2.72 -6.55 -3.60
N PRO A 278 1.48 -6.77 -4.10
CA PRO A 278 1.28 -7.69 -5.22
C PRO A 278 2.03 -7.24 -6.47
N LYS A 279 1.87 -5.97 -6.82
CA LYS A 279 2.49 -5.37 -8.00
C LYS A 279 4.02 -5.47 -7.98
N ASP A 280 4.65 -5.14 -6.84
CA ASP A 280 6.10 -5.07 -6.75
C ASP A 280 6.74 -6.47 -6.72
N VAL A 281 6.11 -7.45 -6.09
CA VAL A 281 6.56 -8.85 -6.17
C VAL A 281 6.46 -9.37 -7.60
N ASP A 282 5.36 -9.13 -8.29
CA ASP A 282 5.19 -9.56 -9.70
C ASP A 282 6.19 -8.85 -10.63
N ALA A 283 6.44 -7.56 -10.43
CA ALA A 283 7.43 -6.82 -11.21
C ALA A 283 8.86 -7.33 -10.98
N LEU A 284 9.20 -7.70 -9.73
CA LEU A 284 10.51 -8.28 -9.42
C LEU A 284 10.67 -9.68 -10.06
N ARG A 285 9.61 -10.49 -10.07
CA ARG A 285 9.57 -11.78 -10.78
C ARG A 285 9.76 -11.59 -12.28
N GLY A 286 9.05 -10.60 -12.87
CA GLY A 286 9.18 -10.26 -14.30
C GLY A 286 10.60 -9.81 -14.65
N LEU A 287 11.21 -8.92 -13.87
CA LEU A 287 12.59 -8.50 -14.04
C LEU A 287 13.58 -9.68 -13.95
N ALA A 288 13.38 -10.57 -12.97
CA ALA A 288 14.22 -11.76 -12.80
C ALA A 288 14.13 -12.71 -14.02
N ALA A 289 12.90 -12.94 -14.52
CA ALA A 289 12.66 -13.75 -15.70
C ALA A 289 13.36 -13.18 -16.96
N GLU A 290 13.32 -11.85 -17.15
CA GLU A 290 14.04 -11.16 -18.23
C GLU A 290 15.59 -11.33 -18.13
N ARG A 291 16.08 -11.61 -16.93
CA ARG A 291 17.51 -11.85 -16.64
C ARG A 291 17.87 -13.34 -16.55
N GLY A 292 16.92 -14.24 -16.79
CA GLY A 292 17.13 -15.69 -16.70
C GLY A 292 17.29 -16.18 -15.25
N VAL A 293 16.85 -15.42 -14.24
CA VAL A 293 16.93 -15.78 -12.82
C VAL A 293 15.61 -16.36 -12.36
N ALA A 294 15.61 -17.62 -11.89
CA ALA A 294 14.43 -18.24 -11.30
C ALA A 294 14.13 -17.63 -9.91
N THR A 295 12.85 -17.44 -9.61
CA THR A 295 12.38 -16.86 -8.35
C THR A 295 11.38 -17.76 -7.61
N PRO A 296 11.72 -19.04 -7.30
CA PRO A 296 10.78 -19.99 -6.74
C PRO A 296 10.18 -19.53 -5.41
N LEU A 297 10.93 -18.80 -4.59
CA LEU A 297 10.41 -18.22 -3.35
C LEU A 297 9.30 -17.20 -3.62
N LEU A 298 9.51 -16.26 -4.54
CA LEU A 298 8.51 -15.24 -4.87
C LEU A 298 7.28 -15.85 -5.57
N ASP A 299 7.49 -16.89 -6.37
CA ASP A 299 6.39 -17.66 -6.97
C ASP A 299 5.51 -18.30 -5.91
N ALA A 300 6.13 -18.93 -4.90
CA ALA A 300 5.44 -19.52 -3.75
C ALA A 300 4.70 -18.45 -2.92
N VAL A 301 5.32 -17.31 -2.67
CA VAL A 301 4.70 -16.16 -1.95
C VAL A 301 3.40 -15.74 -2.62
N MET A 302 3.42 -15.55 -3.94
CA MET A 302 2.23 -15.14 -4.69
C MET A 302 1.19 -16.27 -4.78
N ALA A 303 1.61 -17.53 -4.88
CA ALA A 303 0.71 -18.67 -4.89
C ALA A 303 -0.05 -18.81 -3.56
N VAL A 304 0.65 -18.74 -2.43
CA VAL A 304 0.04 -18.77 -1.08
C VAL A 304 -0.96 -17.61 -0.93
N ASN A 305 -0.57 -16.40 -1.35
CA ASN A 305 -1.45 -15.24 -1.24
C ASN A 305 -2.76 -15.41 -2.03
N ARG A 306 -2.67 -15.88 -3.28
CA ARG A 306 -3.85 -16.10 -4.13
C ARG A 306 -4.80 -17.18 -3.59
N GLN A 307 -4.26 -18.22 -2.94
CA GLN A 307 -5.06 -19.32 -2.41
C GLN A 307 -5.85 -18.93 -1.16
N ARG A 308 -5.38 -17.93 -0.41
CA ARG A 308 -5.90 -17.64 0.93
C ARG A 308 -7.36 -17.24 0.96
N ALA A 309 -7.81 -16.36 0.05
CA ALA A 309 -9.22 -15.98 -0.04
C ALA A 309 -10.13 -17.18 -0.32
N GLY A 310 -9.73 -18.07 -1.24
CA GLY A 310 -10.46 -19.30 -1.55
C GLY A 310 -10.53 -20.26 -0.37
N GLN A 311 -9.47 -20.38 0.43
CA GLN A 311 -9.47 -21.19 1.64
C GLN A 311 -10.50 -20.70 2.66
N VAL A 312 -10.60 -19.38 2.84
CA VAL A 312 -11.61 -18.76 3.73
C VAL A 312 -13.03 -19.07 3.25
N VAL A 313 -13.28 -19.00 1.94
CA VAL A 313 -14.58 -19.37 1.35
C VAL A 313 -14.90 -20.84 1.62
N THR A 314 -13.93 -21.73 1.43
CA THR A 314 -14.08 -23.17 1.71
C THR A 314 -14.40 -23.44 3.19
N ASN A 315 -13.66 -22.84 4.11
CA ASN A 315 -13.85 -23.02 5.54
C ASN A 315 -15.23 -22.50 5.99
N LEU A 316 -15.68 -21.35 5.46
CA LEU A 316 -17.02 -20.83 5.75
C LEU A 316 -18.12 -21.74 5.18
N GLY A 317 -17.93 -22.24 3.96
CA GLY A 317 -18.85 -23.17 3.31
C GLY A 317 -19.02 -24.47 4.09
N ALA A 318 -17.92 -25.03 4.62
CA ALA A 318 -17.95 -26.20 5.49
C ALA A 318 -18.75 -25.94 6.77
N ALA A 319 -18.55 -24.78 7.41
CA ALA A 319 -19.25 -24.43 8.65
C ALA A 319 -20.75 -24.18 8.46
N LEU A 320 -21.18 -23.72 7.27
CA LEU A 320 -22.58 -23.44 6.96
C LEU A 320 -23.31 -24.60 6.26
N GLY A 321 -22.59 -25.69 5.94
CA GLY A 321 -23.14 -26.80 5.14
C GLY A 321 -23.44 -26.42 3.71
N GLY A 322 -22.73 -25.44 3.15
CA GLY A 322 -22.85 -24.89 1.81
C GLY A 322 -23.12 -23.39 1.80
N LEU A 323 -22.81 -22.74 0.68
CA LEU A 323 -22.91 -21.28 0.53
C LEU A 323 -24.06 -20.86 -0.40
N ALA A 324 -24.56 -21.76 -1.24
CA ALA A 324 -25.64 -21.43 -2.19
C ALA A 324 -26.90 -20.94 -1.46
N GLY A 325 -27.40 -19.76 -1.86
CA GLY A 325 -28.56 -19.12 -1.26
C GLY A 325 -28.33 -18.52 0.13
N ARG A 326 -27.11 -18.53 0.67
CA ARG A 326 -26.77 -17.89 1.93
C ARG A 326 -26.55 -16.39 1.76
N VAL A 327 -26.81 -15.63 2.81
CA VAL A 327 -26.48 -14.21 2.90
C VAL A 327 -25.26 -14.06 3.79
N ILE A 328 -24.18 -13.55 3.24
CA ILE A 328 -22.91 -13.37 3.95
C ILE A 328 -22.61 -11.88 4.14
N ALA A 329 -22.43 -11.46 5.38
CA ALA A 329 -21.90 -10.14 5.68
C ALA A 329 -20.37 -10.15 5.56
N VAL A 330 -19.79 -9.11 4.95
CA VAL A 330 -18.33 -8.92 4.90
C VAL A 330 -17.99 -7.56 5.51
N LEU A 331 -17.24 -7.56 6.59
CA LEU A 331 -16.79 -6.36 7.28
C LEU A 331 -15.33 -6.06 6.92
N GLY A 332 -15.11 -4.87 6.33
CA GLY A 332 -13.83 -4.42 5.80
C GLY A 332 -13.66 -4.77 4.33
N LEU A 333 -13.47 -3.74 3.50
CA LEU A 333 -13.31 -3.85 2.03
C LEU A 333 -11.94 -3.37 1.58
N ALA A 334 -11.38 -2.37 2.25
CA ALA A 334 -10.02 -1.92 2.00
C ALA A 334 -9.00 -3.02 2.31
N PHE A 335 -7.84 -3.00 1.65
CA PHE A 335 -6.82 -4.03 1.85
C PHE A 335 -6.21 -4.03 3.26
N LYS A 336 -6.34 -2.92 4.00
CA LYS A 336 -5.99 -2.75 5.42
C LYS A 336 -6.80 -1.62 6.06
N PRO A 337 -6.81 -1.50 7.42
CA PRO A 337 -7.46 -0.38 8.10
C PRO A 337 -6.83 0.98 7.79
N GLY A 338 -7.64 2.06 7.87
CA GLY A 338 -7.16 3.45 7.76
C GLY A 338 -6.92 3.95 6.35
N THR A 339 -7.38 3.23 5.32
CA THR A 339 -7.38 3.67 3.92
C THR A 339 -8.71 3.30 3.25
N ASP A 340 -9.04 3.96 2.16
CA ASP A 340 -10.15 3.65 1.28
C ASP A 340 -9.73 2.85 0.03
N ASP A 341 -8.46 2.42 -0.04
CA ASP A 341 -7.91 1.69 -1.18
C ASP A 341 -8.35 0.23 -1.21
N VAL A 342 -9.09 -0.13 -2.26
CA VAL A 342 -9.59 -1.49 -2.51
C VAL A 342 -8.81 -2.24 -3.60
N ARG A 343 -7.73 -1.67 -4.13
CA ARG A 343 -6.91 -2.30 -5.18
C ARG A 343 -6.28 -3.57 -4.66
N ASP A 344 -6.42 -4.66 -5.42
CA ASP A 344 -5.94 -5.99 -5.04
C ASP A 344 -6.32 -6.38 -3.59
N SER A 345 -7.45 -5.86 -3.07
CA SER A 345 -7.90 -6.19 -1.74
C SER A 345 -8.29 -7.66 -1.65
N PRO A 346 -7.74 -8.41 -0.66
CA PRO A 346 -8.17 -9.78 -0.40
C PRO A 346 -9.67 -9.90 -0.08
N ALA A 347 -10.29 -8.85 0.48
CA ALA A 347 -11.72 -8.81 0.72
C ALA A 347 -12.52 -8.85 -0.59
N VAL A 348 -12.05 -8.19 -1.64
CA VAL A 348 -12.69 -8.22 -2.97
C VAL A 348 -12.59 -9.63 -3.56
N ALA A 349 -11.43 -10.28 -3.51
CA ALA A 349 -11.26 -11.65 -3.97
C ALA A 349 -12.12 -12.65 -3.17
N LEU A 350 -12.22 -12.46 -1.85
CA LEU A 350 -13.11 -13.23 -0.98
C LEU A 350 -14.58 -13.08 -1.41
N ILE A 351 -15.05 -11.85 -1.60
CA ILE A 351 -16.43 -11.56 -2.02
C ILE A 351 -16.72 -12.21 -3.37
N GLN A 352 -15.83 -12.10 -4.35
CA GLN A 352 -15.98 -12.76 -5.64
C GLN A 352 -16.08 -14.28 -5.50
N GLY A 353 -15.28 -14.88 -4.60
CA GLY A 353 -15.38 -16.30 -4.29
C GLY A 353 -16.72 -16.70 -3.66
N LEU A 354 -17.25 -15.88 -2.74
CA LEU A 354 -18.57 -16.10 -2.12
C LEU A 354 -19.71 -16.02 -3.16
N LEU A 355 -19.68 -14.99 -4.02
CA LEU A 355 -20.65 -14.84 -5.12
C LEU A 355 -20.60 -16.02 -6.09
N ALA A 356 -19.40 -16.46 -6.48
CA ALA A 356 -19.20 -17.63 -7.34
C ALA A 356 -19.71 -18.93 -6.71
N ALA A 357 -19.69 -19.03 -5.38
CA ALA A 357 -20.28 -20.16 -4.63
C ALA A 357 -21.80 -20.04 -4.43
N GLY A 358 -22.46 -19.04 -5.03
CA GLY A 358 -23.91 -18.84 -4.99
C GLY A 358 -24.43 -18.14 -3.75
N ALA A 359 -23.59 -17.48 -2.97
CA ALA A 359 -24.00 -16.63 -1.85
C ALA A 359 -24.41 -15.23 -2.34
N SER A 360 -25.26 -14.56 -1.55
CA SER A 360 -25.49 -13.12 -1.64
C SER A 360 -24.61 -12.42 -0.62
N VAL A 361 -24.06 -11.26 -0.95
CA VAL A 361 -23.12 -10.54 -0.07
C VAL A 361 -23.65 -9.15 0.28
N GLN A 362 -23.58 -8.81 1.56
CA GLN A 362 -23.73 -7.46 2.11
C GLN A 362 -22.37 -7.05 2.70
N ALA A 363 -21.82 -5.91 2.32
CA ALA A 363 -20.50 -5.54 2.77
C ALA A 363 -20.46 -4.13 3.35
N TYR A 364 -19.62 -3.93 4.37
CA TYR A 364 -19.43 -2.63 4.99
C TYR A 364 -17.95 -2.35 5.23
N ASP A 365 -17.59 -1.09 5.03
CA ASP A 365 -16.29 -0.55 5.40
C ASP A 365 -16.46 0.91 5.86
N PRO A 366 -15.73 1.36 6.91
CA PRO A 366 -15.87 2.73 7.41
C PRO A 366 -15.49 3.81 6.40
N LEU A 367 -14.57 3.53 5.49
CA LEU A 367 -14.02 4.52 4.55
C LEU A 367 -14.42 4.25 3.09
N VAL A 368 -14.61 3.00 2.69
CA VAL A 368 -14.92 2.62 1.30
C VAL A 368 -16.41 2.86 1.02
N ARG A 369 -16.71 3.60 -0.06
CA ARG A 369 -18.08 3.89 -0.49
C ARG A 369 -18.48 3.20 -1.79
N ALA A 370 -17.51 2.72 -2.55
CA ALA A 370 -17.73 1.99 -3.79
C ALA A 370 -16.59 1.01 -4.06
N VAL A 371 -16.91 -0.12 -4.67
CA VAL A 371 -15.93 -1.12 -5.12
C VAL A 371 -16.20 -1.42 -6.59
N PRO A 372 -15.54 -0.71 -7.52
CA PRO A 372 -15.81 -0.86 -8.97
C PRO A 372 -15.69 -2.31 -9.48
N ALA A 373 -14.74 -3.08 -8.92
CA ALA A 373 -14.52 -4.48 -9.30
C ALA A 373 -15.70 -5.42 -8.97
N LEU A 374 -16.66 -5.00 -8.16
CA LEU A 374 -17.86 -5.80 -7.80
C LEU A 374 -19.10 -5.41 -8.62
N GLY A 375 -19.03 -4.42 -9.49
CA GLY A 375 -20.07 -4.11 -10.50
C GLY A 375 -21.49 -3.90 -9.96
N GLY A 376 -21.65 -3.47 -8.70
CA GLY A 376 -22.97 -3.31 -8.07
C GLY A 376 -23.65 -4.61 -7.62
N GLN A 377 -22.96 -5.74 -7.67
CA GLN A 377 -23.50 -7.05 -7.24
C GLN A 377 -23.57 -7.21 -5.72
N VAL A 378 -23.04 -6.27 -4.97
CA VAL A 378 -22.92 -6.31 -3.50
C VAL A 378 -23.63 -5.09 -2.91
N ALA A 379 -24.48 -5.33 -1.92
CA ALA A 379 -25.08 -4.26 -1.15
C ALA A 379 -24.04 -3.63 -0.21
N LEU A 380 -23.97 -2.31 -0.18
CA LEU A 380 -23.09 -1.55 0.71
C LEU A 380 -23.93 -0.71 1.68
N PRO A 381 -24.45 -1.31 2.76
CA PRO A 381 -25.24 -0.58 3.76
C PRO A 381 -24.40 0.47 4.49
N PRO A 382 -25.03 1.52 5.06
CA PRO A 382 -24.32 2.65 5.65
C PRO A 382 -23.69 2.37 7.03
N ALA A 383 -24.05 1.24 7.65
CA ALA A 383 -23.59 0.86 8.99
C ALA A 383 -23.30 -0.65 9.05
N PRO A 384 -22.37 -1.09 9.91
CA PRO A 384 -22.01 -2.50 10.03
C PRO A 384 -23.18 -3.36 10.54
N GLU A 385 -24.04 -2.83 11.44
CA GLU A 385 -25.21 -3.54 11.95
C GLU A 385 -26.21 -3.82 10.82
N ALA A 386 -26.35 -2.90 9.88
CA ALA A 386 -27.22 -3.10 8.71
C ALA A 386 -26.64 -4.16 7.76
N ALA A 387 -25.32 -4.30 7.66
CA ALA A 387 -24.69 -5.38 6.88
C ALA A 387 -24.88 -6.74 7.56
N LEU A 388 -25.00 -6.80 8.87
CA LEU A 388 -25.19 -8.03 9.65
C LEU A 388 -26.65 -8.49 9.69
N ALA A 389 -27.60 -7.57 9.46
CA ALA A 389 -29.02 -7.88 9.54
C ALA A 389 -29.44 -8.93 8.51
N GLY A 390 -30.01 -10.05 8.99
CA GLY A 390 -30.43 -11.18 8.15
C GLY A 390 -29.30 -11.98 7.51
N ALA A 391 -28.03 -11.77 7.91
CA ALA A 391 -26.92 -12.56 7.42
C ALA A 391 -26.88 -13.97 8.06
N ASP A 392 -26.49 -14.97 7.28
CA ASP A 392 -26.24 -16.33 7.76
C ASP A 392 -24.85 -16.43 8.43
N ALA A 393 -23.90 -15.62 7.98
CA ALA A 393 -22.58 -15.50 8.61
C ALA A 393 -21.99 -14.12 8.37
N VAL A 394 -20.98 -13.77 9.18
CA VAL A 394 -20.12 -12.60 8.93
C VAL A 394 -18.67 -13.02 8.76
N VAL A 395 -17.99 -12.40 7.81
CA VAL A 395 -16.53 -12.50 7.63
C VAL A 395 -15.90 -11.15 7.93
N ILE A 396 -14.93 -11.12 8.84
CA ILE A 396 -14.08 -9.95 9.07
C ILE A 396 -12.88 -10.04 8.15
N ALA A 397 -12.89 -9.26 7.08
CA ALA A 397 -11.83 -9.30 6.07
C ALA A 397 -10.74 -8.23 6.30
N THR A 398 -11.08 -7.13 6.99
CA THR A 398 -10.13 -6.08 7.39
C THR A 398 -10.32 -5.74 8.86
N ALA A 399 -9.22 -5.62 9.63
CA ALA A 399 -9.26 -5.41 11.08
C ALA A 399 -9.51 -3.94 11.46
N CYS A 400 -10.64 -3.37 11.03
CA CYS A 400 -11.00 -2.01 11.43
C CYS A 400 -11.31 -1.96 12.93
N PRO A 401 -10.75 -0.97 13.67
CA PRO A 401 -10.90 -0.91 15.12
C PRO A 401 -12.35 -0.87 15.59
N GLU A 402 -13.26 -0.25 14.84
CA GLU A 402 -14.67 -0.12 15.16
C GLU A 402 -15.39 -1.47 15.28
N PHE A 403 -14.94 -2.52 14.56
CA PHE A 403 -15.58 -3.84 14.64
C PHE A 403 -15.38 -4.51 16.00
N ARG A 404 -14.38 -4.09 16.77
CA ARG A 404 -14.17 -4.56 18.15
C ARG A 404 -15.18 -3.99 19.14
N SER A 405 -15.72 -2.79 18.85
CA SER A 405 -16.65 -2.05 19.71
C SER A 405 -18.12 -2.20 19.33
N LEU A 406 -18.44 -3.06 18.32
CA LEU A 406 -19.82 -3.37 17.99
C LEU A 406 -20.55 -4.04 19.16
N ASP A 407 -21.83 -3.76 19.31
CA ASP A 407 -22.70 -4.58 20.17
C ASP A 407 -22.96 -5.95 19.54
N TRP A 408 -22.00 -6.87 19.73
CA TRP A 408 -22.08 -8.22 19.17
C TRP A 408 -23.30 -8.99 19.68
N GLN A 409 -23.87 -8.62 20.84
CA GLN A 409 -25.11 -9.17 21.36
C GLN A 409 -26.30 -8.79 20.47
N ALA A 410 -26.41 -7.52 20.10
CA ALA A 410 -27.43 -7.03 19.19
C ALA A 410 -27.23 -7.56 17.77
N CYS A 411 -25.98 -7.54 17.28
CA CYS A 411 -25.62 -8.07 15.98
C CYS A 411 -25.99 -9.56 15.82
N ALA A 412 -25.65 -10.39 16.81
CA ALA A 412 -25.98 -11.82 16.79
C ALA A 412 -27.50 -12.10 16.81
N ARG A 413 -28.28 -11.24 17.45
CA ARG A 413 -29.75 -11.36 17.41
C ARG A 413 -30.35 -11.00 16.05
N ALA A 414 -29.72 -10.11 15.30
CA ALA A 414 -30.16 -9.69 13.98
C ALA A 414 -29.74 -10.67 12.85
N MET A 415 -28.77 -11.54 13.08
CA MET A 415 -28.32 -12.57 12.14
C MET A 415 -29.29 -13.76 12.12
N ARG A 416 -29.40 -14.45 10.97
CA ARG A 416 -30.16 -15.72 10.85
C ARG A 416 -29.41 -16.90 11.50
N GLN A 417 -28.10 -16.96 11.26
CA GLN A 417 -27.21 -17.90 11.93
C GLN A 417 -26.07 -17.12 12.61
N ARG A 418 -25.57 -17.65 13.71
CA ARG A 418 -24.59 -16.95 14.53
C ARG A 418 -23.19 -17.47 14.23
N VAL A 419 -22.76 -17.34 12.96
CA VAL A 419 -21.43 -17.76 12.51
C VAL A 419 -20.59 -16.54 12.23
N ILE A 420 -19.43 -16.45 12.89
CA ILE A 420 -18.42 -15.42 12.66
C ILE A 420 -17.16 -16.10 12.17
N LEU A 421 -16.64 -15.70 11.00
CA LEU A 421 -15.30 -16.05 10.55
C LEU A 421 -14.42 -14.81 10.65
N ASP A 422 -13.53 -14.81 11.61
CA ASP A 422 -12.57 -13.73 11.83
C ASP A 422 -11.31 -13.96 10.98
N GLY A 423 -11.31 -13.35 9.80
CA GLY A 423 -10.23 -13.43 8.83
C GLY A 423 -8.97 -12.65 9.18
N ARG A 424 -8.96 -11.95 10.32
CA ARG A 424 -7.83 -11.11 10.76
C ARG A 424 -7.49 -11.27 12.24
N ASN A 425 -8.14 -12.20 12.94
CA ASN A 425 -8.06 -12.34 14.40
C ASN A 425 -8.35 -11.00 15.12
N ALA A 426 -9.23 -10.19 14.53
CA ALA A 426 -9.55 -8.83 14.97
C ALA A 426 -10.38 -8.81 16.26
N LEU A 427 -11.22 -9.83 16.48
CA LEU A 427 -12.12 -9.91 17.65
C LEU A 427 -11.48 -10.66 18.83
N ARG A 428 -10.21 -10.98 18.75
CA ARG A 428 -9.54 -11.65 19.87
C ARG A 428 -9.69 -10.83 21.17
N GLY A 429 -10.12 -11.51 22.25
CA GLY A 429 -10.38 -10.89 23.55
C GLY A 429 -11.62 -9.99 23.59
N VAL A 430 -12.39 -9.93 22.51
CA VAL A 430 -13.72 -9.31 22.54
C VAL A 430 -14.71 -10.34 23.09
N PRO A 431 -15.52 -10.00 24.12
CA PRO A 431 -16.57 -10.87 24.61
C PRO A 431 -17.63 -11.07 23.52
N LEU A 432 -17.79 -12.33 23.07
CA LEU A 432 -18.83 -12.69 22.11
C LEU A 432 -19.99 -13.37 22.85
N PRO A 433 -21.25 -13.20 22.37
CA PRO A 433 -22.43 -13.82 22.95
C PRO A 433 -22.38 -15.35 22.91
N GLU A 434 -23.04 -16.01 23.85
CA GLU A 434 -23.23 -17.45 23.82
C GLU A 434 -23.95 -17.92 22.54
N GLY A 435 -23.60 -19.12 22.06
CA GLY A 435 -24.18 -19.74 20.89
C GLY A 435 -23.67 -19.18 19.56
N ILE A 436 -22.58 -18.38 19.56
CA ILE A 436 -21.84 -18.03 18.35
C ILE A 436 -20.87 -19.16 17.98
N THR A 437 -20.92 -19.58 16.73
CA THR A 437 -19.84 -20.36 16.13
C THR A 437 -18.75 -19.40 15.66
N TYR A 438 -17.66 -19.32 16.43
CA TYR A 438 -16.54 -18.45 16.14
C TYR A 438 -15.42 -19.22 15.46
N LEU A 439 -15.21 -18.93 14.19
CA LEU A 439 -14.13 -19.44 13.35
C LEU A 439 -13.08 -18.35 13.20
N ARG A 440 -11.82 -18.72 13.23
CA ARG A 440 -10.74 -17.77 12.97
C ARG A 440 -9.63 -18.39 12.13
N ILE A 441 -8.86 -17.53 11.51
CA ILE A 441 -7.69 -17.92 10.74
C ILE A 441 -6.68 -18.63 11.66
N GLY A 442 -6.16 -19.76 11.18
CA GLY A 442 -5.11 -20.50 11.87
C GLY A 442 -5.55 -21.31 13.09
N LEU A 443 -6.85 -21.47 13.30
CA LEU A 443 -7.37 -22.33 14.36
C LEU A 443 -7.78 -23.71 13.80
N GLY A 444 -7.11 -24.76 14.26
CA GLY A 444 -7.51 -26.13 14.00
C GLY A 444 -8.79 -26.52 14.77
N ALA A 445 -9.42 -27.62 14.37
CA ALA A 445 -10.53 -28.18 15.12
C ALA A 445 -10.11 -28.48 16.57
N PRO A 446 -11.03 -28.52 17.55
CA PRO A 446 -10.71 -28.98 18.90
C PRO A 446 -10.03 -30.36 18.85
N ALA A 447 -8.99 -30.54 19.68
CA ALA A 447 -8.43 -31.87 19.89
C ALA A 447 -9.51 -32.70 20.60
N GLY A 448 -9.86 -33.85 20.05
CA GLY A 448 -10.85 -34.77 20.63
C GLY A 448 -10.39 -35.36 21.94
#